data_b65250066237f309a303326dd9e856a2
#
_entry.id   b65250066237f309a303326dd9e856a2
#
_cell.length_a   1.000
_cell.length_b   1.000
_cell.length_c   1.000
_cell.angle_alpha   90.00
_cell.angle_beta   90.00
_cell.angle_gamma   90.00
#
_symmetry.space_group_name_H-M   'P 1'
#
loop_
_entity.id
_entity.type
_entity.pdbx_description
1 polymer ?
#
loop_
_entity_poly.entity_id
_entity_poly.type
_entity_poly.pdbx_seq_one_letter_code
_entity_poly.pdbx_strand_id
1 'polypeptide(L)'
;NEKDSLILNRGSISFNNVKFNYLSNLENKVLKNINININGGKMTALVGQSGSGKSTLLSLIPRIYDPKSGVLEIDGQDIKEVKLHSLRKEISIVDQNVTLFDDTILNNIKYAKPNSSNEEIYEAAELSMCSEFINKLKDKYETVIGENGVRLSGGEKQRLSIARAFLKNSKIILLDEATSSLDSETEEKIQIALDKLTLNKTTIVIAHRLSTILNSDKIYVMDKGMVIDSGNHEELLTKSVTYKNYYNKQINKS
;
A
#
# COMPACT_ATOMS: atom_id res chain seq x y z
N ASN A 1 18.85 -25.07 -5.92
CA ASN A 1 18.14 -25.27 -4.65
C ASN A 1 16.76 -24.63 -4.77
N GLU A 2 15.70 -25.44 -4.57
CA GLU A 2 14.34 -24.89 -4.51
C GLU A 2 14.23 -24.04 -3.25
N LYS A 3 13.83 -22.78 -3.42
CA LYS A 3 13.56 -21.88 -2.29
C LYS A 3 12.33 -22.35 -1.53
N ASP A 4 12.30 -22.10 -0.22
CA ASP A 4 11.16 -22.41 0.62
C ASP A 4 10.03 -21.38 0.47
N SER A 5 8.82 -21.75 0.88
CA SER A 5 7.71 -20.81 0.94
C SER A 5 7.87 -19.90 2.16
N LEU A 6 7.46 -18.64 2.05
CA LEU A 6 7.40 -17.72 3.18
C LEU A 6 6.47 -18.28 4.26
N ILE A 7 6.96 -18.36 5.48
CA ILE A 7 6.17 -18.71 6.66
C ILE A 7 5.84 -17.43 7.40
N LEU A 8 4.59 -16.99 7.32
CA LEU A 8 4.16 -15.74 7.91
C LEU A 8 3.58 -15.97 9.31
N ASN A 9 4.16 -15.32 10.30
CA ASN A 9 3.69 -15.32 11.69
C ASN A 9 2.91 -14.02 11.99
N ARG A 10 3.60 -12.94 12.28
CA ARG A 10 3.01 -11.62 12.58
C ARG A 10 3.07 -10.66 11.41
N GLY A 11 3.89 -10.94 10.40
CA GLY A 11 4.12 -10.09 9.25
C GLY A 11 4.97 -8.85 9.59
N SER A 12 5.89 -8.98 10.54
CA SER A 12 6.88 -7.92 10.82
C SER A 12 7.84 -7.79 9.64
N ILE A 13 8.30 -6.56 9.35
CA ILE A 13 9.19 -6.29 8.22
C ILE A 13 10.40 -5.51 8.71
N SER A 14 11.60 -5.95 8.32
CA SER A 14 12.83 -5.24 8.64
C SER A 14 13.67 -4.94 7.40
N PHE A 15 14.18 -3.72 7.33
CA PHE A 15 15.16 -3.28 6.36
C PHE A 15 16.49 -3.08 7.10
N ASN A 16 17.51 -3.82 6.72
CA ASN A 16 18.82 -3.80 7.34
C ASN A 16 19.86 -3.30 6.35
N ASN A 17 20.32 -2.05 6.50
CA ASN A 17 21.30 -1.37 5.67
C ASN A 17 20.98 -1.41 4.15
N VAL A 18 19.70 -1.32 3.81
CA VAL A 18 19.21 -1.46 2.44
C VAL A 18 19.60 -0.24 1.60
N LYS A 19 20.21 -0.51 0.44
CA LYS A 19 20.55 0.48 -0.60
C LYS A 19 19.93 0.07 -1.92
N PHE A 20 19.42 1.07 -2.65
CA PHE A 20 18.82 0.83 -3.96
C PHE A 20 19.06 2.00 -4.91
N ASN A 21 19.22 1.68 -6.19
CA ASN A 21 19.16 2.61 -7.33
C ASN A 21 18.59 1.89 -8.55
N TYR A 22 17.88 2.63 -9.38
CA TYR A 22 17.36 2.10 -10.65
C TYR A 22 18.50 1.92 -11.66
N LEU A 23 18.38 0.91 -12.54
CA LEU A 23 19.38 0.63 -13.58
C LEU A 23 19.56 1.79 -14.57
N SER A 24 18.50 2.56 -14.79
CA SER A 24 18.52 3.75 -15.66
C SER A 24 19.36 4.92 -15.11
N ASN A 25 19.72 4.88 -13.82
CA ASN A 25 20.47 5.96 -13.18
C ASN A 25 21.36 5.42 -12.07
N LEU A 26 22.47 4.80 -12.48
CA LEU A 26 23.39 4.11 -11.56
C LEU A 26 24.12 5.04 -10.58
N GLU A 27 24.26 6.32 -10.91
CA GLU A 27 24.95 7.31 -10.07
C GLU A 27 24.05 7.84 -8.94
N ASN A 28 22.75 7.92 -9.14
CA ASN A 28 21.82 8.44 -8.15
C ASN A 28 21.24 7.34 -7.25
N LYS A 29 21.79 7.25 -6.04
CA LYS A 29 21.24 6.37 -4.99
C LYS A 29 19.86 6.89 -4.56
N VAL A 30 18.82 6.12 -4.88
CA VAL A 30 17.44 6.43 -4.49
C VAL A 30 17.20 6.10 -3.02
N LEU A 31 17.75 4.96 -2.54
CA LEU A 31 17.72 4.60 -1.12
C LEU A 31 19.16 4.42 -0.61
N LYS A 32 19.46 5.07 0.53
CA LYS A 32 20.81 5.21 1.08
C LYS A 32 20.85 4.67 2.51
N ASN A 33 21.18 3.38 2.65
CA ASN A 33 21.35 2.77 3.97
C ASN A 33 20.10 2.82 4.85
N ILE A 34 19.00 2.34 4.29
CA ILE A 34 17.70 2.30 4.98
C ILE A 34 17.73 1.27 6.10
N ASN A 35 17.36 1.70 7.30
CA ASN A 35 17.14 0.87 8.47
C ASN A 35 15.74 1.18 9.02
N ILE A 36 14.81 0.23 8.90
CA ILE A 36 13.41 0.36 9.29
C ILE A 36 12.95 -0.95 9.93
N ASN A 37 12.22 -0.84 11.04
CA ASN A 37 11.54 -1.96 11.66
C ASN A 37 10.05 -1.67 11.76
N ILE A 38 9.23 -2.49 11.10
CA ILE A 38 7.78 -2.42 11.04
C ILE A 38 7.21 -3.56 11.88
N ASN A 39 6.43 -3.23 12.88
CA ASN A 39 5.81 -4.22 13.75
C ASN A 39 4.64 -4.91 13.05
N GLY A 40 4.55 -6.24 13.19
CA GLY A 40 3.44 -7.01 12.66
C GLY A 40 2.09 -6.61 13.28
N GLY A 41 1.04 -6.52 12.44
CA GLY A 41 -0.31 -6.15 12.85
C GLY A 41 -0.48 -4.67 13.22
N LYS A 42 0.48 -3.80 12.84
CA LYS A 42 0.49 -2.37 13.15
C LYS A 42 0.56 -1.52 11.88
N MET A 43 0.08 -0.29 11.99
CA MET A 43 0.16 0.69 10.90
C MET A 43 1.42 1.54 11.03
N THR A 44 2.20 1.57 9.97
CA THR A 44 3.41 2.41 9.86
C THR A 44 3.28 3.40 8.71
N ALA A 45 3.41 4.68 9.00
CA ALA A 45 3.39 5.74 7.99
C ALA A 45 4.81 6.08 7.51
N LEU A 46 4.94 6.28 6.21
CA LEU A 46 6.11 6.89 5.58
C LEU A 46 5.74 8.32 5.18
N VAL A 47 6.45 9.30 5.72
CA VAL A 47 6.24 10.72 5.41
C VAL A 47 7.52 11.35 4.84
N GLY A 48 7.37 12.38 4.01
CA GLY A 48 8.48 13.08 3.40
C GLY A 48 8.11 13.70 2.05
N GLN A 49 8.98 14.54 1.52
CA GLN A 49 8.75 15.22 0.24
C GLN A 49 8.67 14.22 -0.93
N SER A 50 8.06 14.66 -2.04
CA SER A 50 8.11 13.89 -3.30
C SER A 50 9.56 13.61 -3.68
N GLY A 51 9.84 12.41 -4.19
CA GLY A 51 11.22 11.99 -4.53
C GLY A 51 12.08 11.57 -3.33
N SER A 52 11.58 11.53 -2.10
CA SER A 52 12.35 11.07 -0.93
C SER A 52 12.60 9.55 -0.89
N GLY A 53 11.98 8.76 -1.80
CA GLY A 53 12.19 7.31 -1.93
C GLY A 53 11.08 6.43 -1.34
N LYS A 54 9.97 6.98 -0.88
CA LYS A 54 8.86 6.23 -0.24
C LYS A 54 8.25 5.14 -1.11
N SER A 55 7.81 5.47 -2.32
CA SER A 55 7.22 4.49 -3.25
C SER A 55 8.24 3.46 -3.72
N THR A 56 9.52 3.85 -3.85
CA THR A 56 10.61 2.91 -4.11
C THR A 56 10.80 1.92 -2.96
N LEU A 57 10.72 2.39 -1.72
CA LEU A 57 10.81 1.53 -0.54
C LEU A 57 9.65 0.53 -0.51
N LEU A 58 8.42 0.97 -0.77
CA LEU A 58 7.25 0.09 -0.88
C LEU A 58 7.43 -0.98 -1.96
N SER A 59 8.00 -0.64 -3.12
CA SER A 59 8.17 -1.56 -4.25
C SER A 59 9.22 -2.67 -4.00
N LEU A 60 10.12 -2.51 -3.02
CA LEU A 60 11.05 -3.55 -2.62
C LEU A 60 10.38 -4.68 -1.83
N ILE A 61 9.32 -4.40 -1.07
CA ILE A 61 8.67 -5.39 -0.20
C ILE A 61 8.07 -6.56 -1.01
N PRO A 62 7.30 -6.34 -2.10
CA PRO A 62 6.79 -7.43 -2.95
C PRO A 62 7.83 -7.93 -3.96
N ARG A 63 9.10 -7.49 -3.85
CA ARG A 63 10.19 -7.79 -4.79
C ARG A 63 9.82 -7.45 -6.24
N ILE A 64 9.28 -6.22 -6.47
CA ILE A 64 9.24 -5.65 -7.83
C ILE A 64 10.66 -5.33 -8.26
N TYR A 65 11.49 -4.90 -7.31
CA TYR A 65 12.93 -4.73 -7.45
C TYR A 65 13.65 -5.40 -6.28
N ASP A 66 14.86 -5.89 -6.52
CA ASP A 66 15.75 -6.39 -5.46
C ASP A 66 16.67 -5.27 -4.97
N PRO A 67 16.94 -5.18 -3.65
CA PRO A 67 17.90 -4.22 -3.13
C PRO A 67 19.31 -4.52 -3.67
N LYS A 68 20.10 -3.45 -3.93
CA LYS A 68 21.49 -3.59 -4.39
C LYS A 68 22.40 -4.11 -3.29
N SER A 69 22.15 -3.73 -2.05
CA SER A 69 22.83 -4.25 -0.85
C SER A 69 21.94 -4.11 0.36
N GLY A 70 22.29 -4.78 1.44
CA GLY A 70 21.48 -4.91 2.63
C GLY A 70 20.48 -6.06 2.51
N VAL A 71 19.70 -6.28 3.57
CA VAL A 71 18.75 -7.38 3.67
C VAL A 71 17.37 -6.82 3.99
N LEU A 72 16.34 -7.35 3.32
CA LEU A 72 14.95 -7.13 3.63
C LEU A 72 14.34 -8.44 4.11
N GLU A 73 13.78 -8.43 5.31
CA GLU A 73 13.22 -9.62 5.93
C GLU A 73 11.73 -9.43 6.27
N ILE A 74 10.99 -10.52 6.20
CA ILE A 74 9.63 -10.63 6.74
C ILE A 74 9.63 -11.76 7.78
N ASP A 75 9.27 -11.44 9.02
CA ASP A 75 9.33 -12.36 10.16
C ASP A 75 10.70 -13.07 10.27
N GLY A 76 11.81 -12.34 10.03
CA GLY A 76 13.19 -12.84 10.11
C GLY A 76 13.63 -13.67 8.91
N GLN A 77 12.81 -13.80 7.86
CA GLN A 77 13.15 -14.52 6.64
C GLN A 77 13.54 -13.54 5.53
N ASP A 78 14.76 -13.66 4.98
CA ASP A 78 15.19 -12.85 3.83
C ASP A 78 14.25 -13.12 2.65
N ILE A 79 13.59 -12.06 2.17
CA ILE A 79 12.66 -12.17 1.03
C ILE A 79 13.32 -12.66 -0.25
N LYS A 80 14.65 -12.58 -0.39
CA LYS A 80 15.38 -13.12 -1.52
C LYS A 80 15.48 -14.65 -1.48
N GLU A 81 15.40 -15.24 -0.28
CA GLU A 81 15.55 -16.68 -0.08
C GLU A 81 14.22 -17.45 -0.07
N VAL A 82 13.08 -16.75 -0.18
CA VAL A 82 11.75 -17.37 -0.28
C VAL A 82 11.21 -17.39 -1.71
N LYS A 83 10.25 -18.29 -1.98
CA LYS A 83 9.51 -18.37 -3.25
C LYS A 83 8.73 -17.07 -3.48
N LEU A 84 8.92 -16.44 -4.62
CA LEU A 84 8.31 -15.15 -4.96
C LEU A 84 6.77 -15.20 -4.91
N HIS A 85 6.18 -16.31 -5.37
CA HIS A 85 4.73 -16.48 -5.31
C HIS A 85 4.20 -16.51 -3.87
N SER A 86 4.89 -17.22 -2.95
CA SER A 86 4.48 -17.29 -1.54
C SER A 86 4.62 -15.93 -0.85
N LEU A 87 5.65 -15.16 -1.18
CA LEU A 87 5.83 -13.78 -0.71
C LEU A 87 4.67 -12.88 -1.18
N ARG A 88 4.42 -12.85 -2.49
CA ARG A 88 3.41 -11.96 -3.08
C ARG A 88 1.98 -12.34 -2.70
N LYS A 89 1.72 -13.59 -2.37
CA LYS A 89 0.43 -14.04 -1.83
C LYS A 89 0.06 -13.30 -0.55
N GLU A 90 1.04 -13.05 0.31
CA GLU A 90 0.84 -12.43 1.63
C GLU A 90 0.85 -10.89 1.61
N ILE A 91 0.94 -10.27 0.43
CA ILE A 91 1.03 -8.81 0.28
C ILE A 91 -0.06 -8.33 -0.67
N SER A 92 -0.90 -7.40 -0.22
CA SER A 92 -1.81 -6.63 -1.08
C SER A 92 -1.31 -5.20 -1.24
N ILE A 93 -1.47 -4.67 -2.45
CA ILE A 93 -1.05 -3.30 -2.80
C ILE A 93 -2.30 -2.54 -3.23
N VAL A 94 -2.51 -1.36 -2.68
CA VAL A 94 -3.51 -0.39 -3.11
C VAL A 94 -2.75 0.86 -3.56
N ASP A 95 -2.60 0.97 -4.87
CA ASP A 95 -1.84 2.06 -5.50
C ASP A 95 -2.72 3.26 -5.83
N GLN A 96 -2.11 4.44 -5.94
CA GLN A 96 -2.73 5.65 -6.46
C GLN A 96 -3.22 5.46 -7.90
N ASN A 97 -2.40 4.87 -8.75
CA ASN A 97 -2.70 4.59 -10.15
C ASN A 97 -3.26 3.17 -10.30
N VAL A 98 -4.57 3.05 -10.23
CA VAL A 98 -5.24 1.76 -10.31
C VAL A 98 -5.22 1.24 -11.75
N THR A 99 -4.55 0.11 -11.97
CA THR A 99 -4.59 -0.62 -13.25
C THR A 99 -5.80 -1.55 -13.28
N LEU A 100 -6.66 -1.36 -14.27
CA LEU A 100 -7.84 -2.19 -14.53
C LEU A 100 -7.75 -2.79 -15.93
N PHE A 101 -8.29 -4.00 -16.08
CA PHE A 101 -8.31 -4.71 -17.36
C PHE A 101 -9.60 -4.41 -18.12
N ASP A 102 -9.54 -4.46 -19.43
CA ASP A 102 -10.72 -4.38 -20.31
C ASP A 102 -11.52 -5.68 -20.19
N ASP A 103 -12.29 -5.78 -19.13
CA ASP A 103 -13.05 -6.95 -18.73
C ASP A 103 -14.22 -6.52 -17.84
N THR A 104 -15.03 -7.45 -17.40
CA THR A 104 -16.13 -7.19 -16.47
C THR A 104 -15.63 -6.72 -15.10
N ILE A 105 -16.48 -6.05 -14.34
CA ILE A 105 -16.21 -5.69 -12.94
C ILE A 105 -15.93 -6.95 -12.12
N LEU A 106 -16.72 -8.01 -12.31
CA LEU A 106 -16.56 -9.29 -11.62
C LEU A 106 -15.15 -9.84 -11.83
N ASN A 107 -14.72 -9.95 -13.10
CA ASN A 107 -13.39 -10.48 -13.43
C ASN A 107 -12.29 -9.57 -12.90
N ASN A 108 -12.46 -8.25 -12.98
CA ASN A 108 -11.50 -7.31 -12.42
C ASN A 108 -11.26 -7.52 -10.92
N ILE A 109 -12.28 -7.84 -10.14
CA ILE A 109 -12.12 -8.19 -8.72
C ILE A 109 -11.48 -9.58 -8.59
N LYS A 110 -11.95 -10.55 -9.36
CA LYS A 110 -11.54 -11.96 -9.34
C LYS A 110 -10.05 -12.18 -9.66
N TYR A 111 -9.40 -11.28 -10.42
CA TYR A 111 -7.95 -11.33 -10.70
C TYR A 111 -7.08 -11.40 -9.43
N ALA A 112 -7.55 -10.88 -8.30
CA ALA A 112 -6.83 -10.94 -7.04
C ALA A 112 -6.77 -12.37 -6.45
N LYS A 113 -7.80 -13.22 -6.74
CA LYS A 113 -7.93 -14.61 -6.29
C LYS A 113 -8.74 -15.40 -7.33
N PRO A 114 -8.09 -15.96 -8.38
CA PRO A 114 -8.77 -16.57 -9.52
C PRO A 114 -9.75 -17.71 -9.19
N ASN A 115 -9.50 -18.42 -8.08
CA ASN A 115 -10.35 -19.54 -7.64
C ASN A 115 -11.45 -19.12 -6.65
N SER A 116 -11.71 -17.80 -6.50
CA SER A 116 -12.78 -17.31 -5.62
C SER A 116 -14.16 -17.61 -6.16
N SER A 117 -15.12 -17.84 -5.25
CA SER A 117 -16.53 -17.93 -5.60
C SER A 117 -17.12 -16.53 -5.87
N ASN A 118 -18.32 -16.48 -6.47
CA ASN A 118 -19.00 -15.22 -6.70
C ASN A 118 -19.42 -14.57 -5.36
N GLU A 119 -19.76 -15.37 -4.35
CA GLU A 119 -20.10 -14.90 -3.01
C GLU A 119 -18.93 -14.17 -2.36
N GLU A 120 -17.72 -14.71 -2.45
CA GLU A 120 -16.50 -14.05 -1.96
C GLU A 120 -16.24 -12.72 -2.69
N ILE A 121 -16.52 -12.66 -4.00
CA ILE A 121 -16.38 -11.43 -4.80
C ILE A 121 -17.41 -10.39 -4.38
N TYR A 122 -18.67 -10.79 -4.15
CA TYR A 122 -19.73 -9.88 -3.71
C TYR A 122 -19.46 -9.34 -2.31
N GLU A 123 -18.97 -10.17 -1.38
CA GLU A 123 -18.56 -9.74 -0.05
C GLU A 123 -17.41 -8.71 -0.12
N ALA A 124 -16.38 -8.98 -0.94
CA ALA A 124 -15.29 -8.04 -1.14
C ALA A 124 -15.76 -6.70 -1.74
N ALA A 125 -16.73 -6.73 -2.66
CA ALA A 125 -17.34 -5.55 -3.25
C ALA A 125 -18.17 -4.76 -2.23
N GLU A 126 -18.87 -5.43 -1.32
CA GLU A 126 -19.62 -4.80 -0.23
C GLU A 126 -18.67 -4.11 0.75
N LEU A 127 -17.64 -4.82 1.23
CA LEU A 127 -16.66 -4.28 2.17
C LEU A 127 -15.91 -3.05 1.62
N SER A 128 -15.70 -3.01 0.31
CA SER A 128 -15.04 -1.90 -0.39
C SER A 128 -15.98 -0.77 -0.84
N MET A 129 -17.28 -0.82 -0.49
CA MET A 129 -18.32 0.10 -0.95
C MET A 129 -18.49 0.13 -2.49
N CYS A 130 -18.10 -0.95 -3.19
CA CYS A 130 -18.30 -1.07 -4.62
C CYS A 130 -19.73 -1.37 -4.99
N SER A 131 -20.46 -2.16 -4.20
CA SER A 131 -21.83 -2.59 -4.46
C SER A 131 -22.77 -1.40 -4.68
N GLU A 132 -22.54 -0.26 -4.04
CA GLU A 132 -23.35 0.95 -4.21
C GLU A 132 -23.41 1.45 -5.67
N PHE A 133 -22.25 1.51 -6.34
CA PHE A 133 -22.22 1.96 -7.74
C PHE A 133 -22.51 0.83 -8.72
N ILE A 134 -22.04 -0.40 -8.42
CA ILE A 134 -22.26 -1.57 -9.26
C ILE A 134 -23.76 -1.83 -9.45
N ASN A 135 -24.56 -1.72 -8.38
CA ASN A 135 -25.98 -1.95 -8.44
C ASN A 135 -26.76 -0.89 -9.27
N LYS A 136 -26.16 0.26 -9.54
CA LYS A 136 -26.75 1.31 -10.42
C LYS A 136 -26.44 1.06 -11.90
N LEU A 137 -25.49 0.19 -12.23
CA LEU A 137 -25.17 -0.15 -13.60
C LEU A 137 -26.16 -1.16 -14.18
N LYS A 138 -26.44 -1.03 -15.49
CA LYS A 138 -27.41 -1.89 -16.19
C LYS A 138 -27.05 -3.37 -16.07
N ASP A 139 -25.79 -3.70 -16.33
CA ASP A 139 -25.30 -5.08 -16.35
C ASP A 139 -24.58 -5.45 -15.04
N LYS A 140 -24.68 -4.60 -14.00
CA LYS A 140 -24.11 -4.82 -12.67
C LYS A 140 -22.65 -5.32 -12.74
N TYR A 141 -22.38 -6.48 -12.13
CA TYR A 141 -21.06 -7.10 -12.09
C TYR A 141 -20.53 -7.53 -13.47
N GLU A 142 -21.43 -7.78 -14.44
CA GLU A 142 -21.07 -8.13 -15.82
C GLU A 142 -20.75 -6.91 -16.69
N THR A 143 -20.82 -5.71 -16.13
CA THR A 143 -20.47 -4.48 -16.85
C THR A 143 -19.00 -4.49 -17.25
N VAL A 144 -18.71 -4.41 -18.57
CA VAL A 144 -17.36 -4.25 -19.11
C VAL A 144 -16.93 -2.80 -18.97
N ILE A 145 -15.78 -2.59 -18.30
CA ILE A 145 -15.34 -1.25 -17.88
C ILE A 145 -14.40 -0.54 -18.85
N GLY A 146 -13.95 -1.24 -19.89
CA GLY A 146 -13.02 -0.75 -20.90
C GLY A 146 -11.56 -0.68 -20.41
N GLU A 147 -10.66 -0.36 -21.32
CA GLU A 147 -9.22 -0.27 -21.02
C GLU A 147 -8.95 0.72 -19.88
N ASN A 148 -8.19 0.26 -18.87
CA ASN A 148 -7.92 1.00 -17.64
C ASN A 148 -9.17 1.57 -16.94
N GLY A 149 -10.34 0.92 -17.14
CA GLY A 149 -11.59 1.35 -16.52
C GLY A 149 -12.05 2.74 -16.96
N VAL A 150 -11.90 3.07 -18.25
CA VAL A 150 -12.23 4.41 -18.81
C VAL A 150 -13.67 4.85 -18.48
N ARG A 151 -14.57 3.89 -18.24
CA ARG A 151 -15.99 4.14 -17.92
C ARG A 151 -16.26 4.40 -16.44
N LEU A 152 -15.23 4.34 -15.59
CA LEU A 152 -15.36 4.52 -14.14
C LEU A 152 -14.70 5.82 -13.69
N SER A 153 -15.28 6.45 -12.67
CA SER A 153 -14.65 7.57 -11.95
C SER A 153 -13.40 7.12 -11.20
N GLY A 154 -12.56 8.06 -10.80
CA GLY A 154 -11.35 7.77 -10.00
C GLY A 154 -11.66 7.04 -8.69
N GLY A 155 -12.73 7.46 -8.00
CA GLY A 155 -13.17 6.84 -6.76
C GLY A 155 -13.72 5.42 -6.93
N GLU A 156 -14.41 5.13 -8.04
CA GLU A 156 -14.89 3.78 -8.37
C GLU A 156 -13.72 2.84 -8.66
N LYS A 157 -12.72 3.31 -9.43
CA LYS A 157 -11.47 2.57 -9.68
C LYS A 157 -10.75 2.24 -8.38
N GLN A 158 -10.64 3.22 -7.49
CA GLN A 158 -9.97 3.05 -6.20
C GLN A 158 -10.69 2.02 -5.34
N ARG A 159 -12.03 2.08 -5.25
CA ARG A 159 -12.82 1.08 -4.53
C ARG A 159 -12.67 -0.33 -5.11
N LEU A 160 -12.56 -0.48 -6.45
CA LEU A 160 -12.25 -1.79 -7.06
C LEU A 160 -10.86 -2.30 -6.67
N SER A 161 -9.86 -1.43 -6.57
CA SER A 161 -8.53 -1.80 -6.06
C SER A 161 -8.60 -2.30 -4.61
N ILE A 162 -9.40 -1.63 -3.78
CA ILE A 162 -9.65 -2.04 -2.39
C ILE A 162 -10.42 -3.38 -2.34
N ALA A 163 -11.41 -3.59 -3.23
CA ALA A 163 -12.12 -4.88 -3.34
C ALA A 163 -11.16 -6.04 -3.65
N ARG A 164 -10.21 -5.82 -4.56
CA ARG A 164 -9.13 -6.80 -4.84
C ARG A 164 -8.32 -7.13 -3.59
N ALA A 165 -7.99 -6.12 -2.79
CA ALA A 165 -7.24 -6.31 -1.54
C ALA A 165 -8.05 -7.08 -0.48
N PHE A 166 -9.36 -6.82 -0.36
CA PHE A 166 -10.26 -7.61 0.49
C PHE A 166 -10.34 -9.06 0.05
N LEU A 167 -10.60 -9.31 -1.25
CA LEU A 167 -10.73 -10.66 -1.81
C LEU A 167 -9.44 -11.47 -1.62
N LYS A 168 -8.29 -10.85 -1.82
CA LYS A 168 -6.98 -11.47 -1.61
C LYS A 168 -6.71 -11.79 -0.14
N ASN A 169 -7.22 -10.97 0.77
CA ASN A 169 -7.12 -11.11 2.22
C ASN A 169 -5.69 -11.35 2.76
N SER A 170 -4.73 -10.61 2.24
CA SER A 170 -3.32 -10.69 2.65
C SER A 170 -3.10 -10.12 4.05
N LYS A 171 -2.06 -10.60 4.75
CA LYS A 171 -1.69 -10.08 6.09
C LYS A 171 -0.90 -8.77 6.05
N ILE A 172 -0.26 -8.47 4.93
CA ILE A 172 0.52 -7.25 4.72
C ILE A 172 -0.19 -6.38 3.68
N ILE A 173 -0.44 -5.12 4.01
CA ILE A 173 -1.10 -4.14 3.15
C ILE A 173 -0.12 -3.00 2.88
N LEU A 174 0.08 -2.69 1.60
CA LEU A 174 0.85 -1.55 1.14
C LEU A 174 -0.10 -0.54 0.52
N LEU A 175 -0.11 0.70 1.04
CA LEU A 175 -0.96 1.78 0.58
C LEU A 175 -0.09 2.92 0.02
N ASP A 176 -0.24 3.24 -1.25
CA ASP A 176 0.39 4.41 -1.87
C ASP A 176 -0.70 5.41 -2.28
N GLU A 177 -0.84 6.50 -1.51
CA GLU A 177 -1.69 7.68 -1.76
C GLU A 177 -3.10 7.41 -2.33
N ALA A 178 -3.84 6.49 -1.72
CA ALA A 178 -5.08 5.94 -2.22
C ALA A 178 -6.26 6.94 -2.42
N THR A 179 -6.11 8.24 -2.13
CA THR A 179 -7.26 9.15 -2.01
C THR A 179 -7.02 10.58 -2.53
N SER A 180 -5.97 10.85 -3.29
CA SER A 180 -5.72 12.18 -3.85
C SER A 180 -6.73 12.53 -4.97
N SER A 181 -7.27 13.74 -4.95
CA SER A 181 -8.12 14.33 -6.01
C SER A 181 -9.56 13.78 -6.09
N LEU A 182 -10.16 13.34 -4.99
CA LEU A 182 -11.54 12.87 -4.92
C LEU A 182 -12.45 13.91 -4.23
N ASP A 183 -13.74 13.85 -4.52
CA ASP A 183 -14.73 14.59 -3.76
C ASP A 183 -14.88 14.03 -2.33
N SER A 184 -15.34 14.86 -1.39
CA SER A 184 -15.38 14.54 0.05
C SER A 184 -16.24 13.31 0.38
N GLU A 185 -17.36 13.08 -0.34
CA GLU A 185 -18.22 11.92 -0.09
C GLU A 185 -17.55 10.62 -0.53
N THR A 186 -16.95 10.63 -1.72
CA THR A 186 -16.19 9.48 -2.25
C THR A 186 -14.98 9.18 -1.38
N GLU A 187 -14.31 10.23 -0.89
CA GLU A 187 -13.18 10.10 0.01
C GLU A 187 -13.55 9.42 1.33
N GLU A 188 -14.65 9.82 1.96
CA GLU A 188 -15.14 9.22 3.20
C GLU A 188 -15.41 7.73 3.02
N LYS A 189 -16.07 7.33 1.92
CA LYS A 189 -16.33 5.92 1.60
C LYS A 189 -15.05 5.11 1.45
N ILE A 190 -14.06 5.66 0.77
CA ILE A 190 -12.74 5.01 0.61
C ILE A 190 -12.05 4.88 1.96
N GLN A 191 -12.08 5.92 2.81
CA GLN A 191 -11.46 5.86 4.12
C GLN A 191 -12.09 4.78 5.02
N ILE A 192 -13.43 4.70 5.04
CA ILE A 192 -14.15 3.63 5.76
C ILE A 192 -13.72 2.23 5.26
N ALA A 193 -13.58 2.06 3.95
CA ALA A 193 -13.13 0.80 3.37
C ALA A 193 -11.67 0.49 3.74
N LEU A 194 -10.79 1.49 3.71
CA LEU A 194 -9.37 1.32 4.11
C LEU A 194 -9.23 0.99 5.60
N ASP A 195 -9.99 1.65 6.47
CA ASP A 195 -9.96 1.39 7.92
C ASP A 195 -10.35 -0.07 8.22
N LYS A 196 -11.39 -0.59 7.53
CA LYS A 196 -11.77 -2.00 7.62
C LYS A 196 -10.69 -2.93 7.06
N LEU A 197 -10.10 -2.59 5.91
CA LEU A 197 -9.08 -3.41 5.24
C LEU A 197 -7.83 -3.59 6.09
N THR A 198 -7.41 -2.54 6.80
CA THR A 198 -6.14 -2.47 7.55
C THR A 198 -6.25 -3.01 8.97
N LEU A 199 -7.47 -3.26 9.46
CA LEU A 199 -7.71 -3.73 10.84
C LEU A 199 -6.95 -5.03 11.12
N ASN A 200 -6.09 -5.02 12.15
CA ASN A 200 -5.25 -6.14 12.57
C ASN A 200 -4.27 -6.68 11.50
N LYS A 201 -3.95 -5.87 10.50
CA LYS A 201 -2.97 -6.21 9.46
C LYS A 201 -1.73 -5.35 9.58
N THR A 202 -0.59 -5.88 9.14
CA THR A 202 0.63 -5.08 9.00
C THR A 202 0.44 -4.13 7.82
N THR A 203 0.36 -2.84 8.11
CA THR A 203 0.09 -1.83 7.08
C THR A 203 1.25 -0.86 6.96
N ILE A 204 1.73 -0.65 5.74
CA ILE A 204 2.68 0.41 5.42
C ILE A 204 1.96 1.38 4.49
N VAL A 205 1.88 2.65 4.91
CA VAL A 205 1.17 3.68 4.14
C VAL A 205 2.09 4.85 3.82
N ILE A 206 2.13 5.27 2.56
CA ILE A 206 2.66 6.58 2.20
C ILE A 206 1.57 7.59 2.55
N ALA A 207 1.81 8.35 3.62
CA ALA A 207 0.80 9.25 4.17
C ALA A 207 0.93 10.64 3.57
N HIS A 208 -0.10 11.06 2.88
CA HIS A 208 -0.29 12.43 2.38
C HIS A 208 -1.42 13.16 3.12
N ARG A 209 -2.16 12.46 3.98
CA ARG A 209 -3.27 12.99 4.78
C ARG A 209 -2.95 12.99 6.25
N LEU A 210 -3.44 14.03 6.91
CA LEU A 210 -3.24 14.22 8.33
C LEU A 210 -3.85 13.08 9.16
N SER A 211 -5.08 12.65 8.83
CA SER A 211 -5.76 11.54 9.51
C SER A 211 -4.96 10.24 9.48
N THR A 212 -4.37 9.90 8.34
CA THR A 212 -3.53 8.71 8.19
C THR A 212 -2.29 8.77 9.07
N ILE A 213 -1.66 9.96 9.15
CA ILE A 213 -0.48 10.19 9.99
C ILE A 213 -0.82 10.02 11.46
N LEU A 214 -1.93 10.64 11.90
CA LEU A 214 -2.37 10.62 13.30
C LEU A 214 -2.77 9.21 13.78
N ASN A 215 -3.36 8.40 12.88
CA ASN A 215 -3.80 7.04 13.19
C ASN A 215 -2.67 5.99 13.10
N SER A 216 -1.45 6.39 12.72
CA SER A 216 -0.33 5.45 12.57
C SER A 216 0.37 5.17 13.90
N ASP A 217 0.64 3.90 14.19
CA ASP A 217 1.38 3.48 15.39
C ASP A 217 2.85 3.95 15.36
N LYS A 218 3.42 4.07 14.17
CA LYS A 218 4.79 4.54 13.95
C LYS A 218 4.92 5.31 12.65
N ILE A 219 5.76 6.32 12.66
CA ILE A 219 6.03 7.19 11.51
C ILE A 219 7.52 7.16 11.24
N TYR A 220 7.92 6.99 9.99
CA TYR A 220 9.28 7.20 9.51
C TYR A 220 9.32 8.44 8.61
N VAL A 221 10.21 9.35 8.93
CA VAL A 221 10.44 10.58 8.16
C VAL A 221 11.56 10.34 7.18
N MET A 222 11.26 10.44 5.89
CA MET A 222 12.22 10.21 4.82
C MET A 222 12.61 11.50 4.12
N ASP A 223 13.91 11.69 3.91
CA ASP A 223 14.46 12.77 3.09
C ASP A 223 15.63 12.26 2.26
N LYS A 224 15.66 12.61 0.97
CA LYS A 224 16.76 12.29 0.02
C LYS A 224 17.27 10.85 0.07
N GLY A 225 16.33 9.90 0.21
CA GLY A 225 16.62 8.46 0.24
C GLY A 225 17.14 7.93 1.58
N MET A 226 16.98 8.68 2.66
CA MET A 226 17.36 8.28 4.01
C MET A 226 16.16 8.38 4.97
N VAL A 227 16.19 7.58 6.02
CA VAL A 227 15.36 7.80 7.21
C VAL A 227 16.09 8.78 8.11
N ILE A 228 15.49 9.94 8.35
CA ILE A 228 16.10 11.00 9.17
C ILE A 228 15.53 11.05 10.57
N ASP A 229 14.30 10.57 10.77
CA ASP A 229 13.62 10.51 12.07
C ASP A 229 12.60 9.36 12.08
N SER A 230 12.26 8.89 13.28
CA SER A 230 11.14 7.96 13.47
C SER A 230 10.55 8.08 14.88
N GLY A 231 9.27 7.85 15.03
CA GLY A 231 8.54 7.92 16.31
C GLY A 231 7.04 7.92 16.09
N ASN A 232 6.28 8.19 17.15
CA ASN A 232 4.87 8.53 17.03
C ASN A 232 4.70 10.02 16.70
N HIS A 233 3.45 10.45 16.48
CA HIS A 233 3.14 11.83 16.12
C HIS A 233 3.66 12.86 17.14
N GLU A 234 3.38 12.64 18.42
CA GLU A 234 3.74 13.58 19.51
C GLU A 234 5.26 13.70 19.68
N GLU A 235 5.96 12.55 19.65
CA GLU A 235 7.42 12.53 19.70
C GLU A 235 8.05 13.30 18.54
N LEU A 236 7.54 13.11 17.32
CA LEU A 236 8.08 13.76 16.13
C LEU A 236 7.76 15.24 16.09
N LEU A 237 6.62 15.68 16.61
CA LEU A 237 6.30 17.09 16.75
C LEU A 237 7.28 17.83 17.68
N THR A 238 7.84 17.15 18.66
CA THR A 238 8.80 17.78 19.59
C THR A 238 10.23 17.76 19.05
N LYS A 239 10.68 16.64 18.49
CA LYS A 239 12.10 16.40 18.15
C LYS A 239 12.47 16.67 16.69
N SER A 240 11.51 16.54 15.73
CA SER A 240 11.83 16.59 14.30
C SER A 240 11.36 17.89 13.64
N VAL A 241 12.29 18.76 13.30
CA VAL A 241 11.99 20.00 12.57
C VAL A 241 11.42 19.67 11.18
N THR A 242 11.96 18.65 10.50
CA THR A 242 11.49 18.24 9.17
C THR A 242 10.06 17.72 9.23
N TYR A 243 9.73 16.89 10.23
CA TYR A 243 8.37 16.40 10.42
C TYR A 243 7.39 17.54 10.74
N LYS A 244 7.76 18.45 11.64
CA LYS A 244 6.94 19.63 11.99
C LYS A 244 6.63 20.49 10.76
N ASN A 245 7.63 20.73 9.90
CA ASN A 245 7.45 21.46 8.65
C ASN A 245 6.54 20.71 7.66
N TYR A 246 6.67 19.39 7.58
CA TYR A 246 5.80 18.56 6.75
C TYR A 246 4.35 18.60 7.26
N TYR A 247 4.15 18.40 8.55
CA TYR A 247 2.86 18.44 9.24
C TYR A 247 2.13 19.78 9.03
N ASN A 248 2.81 20.91 9.26
CA ASN A 248 2.24 22.23 9.06
C ASN A 248 1.81 22.49 7.61
N LYS A 249 2.55 21.95 6.64
CA LYS A 249 2.15 22.01 5.22
C LYS A 249 0.91 21.20 4.91
N GLN A 250 0.66 20.10 5.64
CA GLN A 250 -0.55 19.29 5.46
C GLN A 250 -1.77 19.99 6.07
N ILE A 251 -1.65 20.58 7.26
CA ILE A 251 -2.74 21.37 7.90
C ILE A 251 -3.20 22.50 6.97
N ASN A 252 -2.26 23.22 6.34
CA ASN A 252 -2.60 24.36 5.46
C ASN A 252 -3.19 23.93 4.10
N LYS A 253 -3.27 22.62 3.80
CA LYS A 253 -3.88 22.08 2.59
C LYS A 253 -5.25 21.43 2.84
N SER A 254 -5.59 21.15 4.09
CA SER A 254 -6.87 20.64 4.57
C SER A 254 -7.85 21.77 4.86
#